data_1231c197b3ae41222e829503ea2e782c
#
_entry.id   1231c197b3ae41222e829503ea2e782c
#
_cell.length_a   1.000
_cell.length_b   1.000
_cell.length_c   1.000
_cell.angle_alpha   90.00
_cell.angle_beta   90.00
_cell.angle_gamma   90.00
#
_symmetry.space_group_name_H-M   'P 1'
#
loop_
_entity.id
_entity.type
_entity.pdbx_description
1 polymer ?
#
loop_
_entity_poly.entity_id
_entity_poly.type
_entity_poly.pdbx_seq_one_letter_code
_entity_poly.pdbx_strand_id
1 'polypeptide(L)'
;PDTFLYLLLAPPGRPELAVDQSFSWDAYARTPDDEKPVGAYYTLRRWRPESAEIDVLMVLHDDHGTDASPTSGGHASRWAAQATVGDRVALWGPRTAYDPPVGTEHFVLVADETGLPAVAAIIEQLPDGATADVLAEVADASERQELAERKGVNVRWLYRDGAAPGTTTLLSDAARELPVFDRPTYLWGGGESKVMTKVRRYVRDVRGLGRGDVSLVAYWRHASTTDADADANDD
;
A
#
# COMPACT_ATOMS: atom_id res chain seq x y z
N PRO A 1 -10.92 -5.70 -5.49
CA PRO A 1 -9.85 -4.80 -5.94
C PRO A 1 -8.71 -4.88 -5.01
N ASP A 2 -8.50 -4.17 -3.98
CA ASP A 2 -7.31 -4.17 -3.10
C ASP A 2 -6.93 -5.58 -2.59
N THR A 3 -6.53 -6.45 -3.51
CA THR A 3 -5.98 -7.77 -3.18
C THR A 3 -4.48 -7.64 -3.02
N PHE A 4 -3.95 -8.20 -1.93
CA PHE A 4 -2.52 -8.21 -1.67
C PHE A 4 -2.02 -9.59 -1.30
N LEU A 5 -0.74 -9.81 -1.57
CA LEU A 5 -0.01 -11.04 -1.35
C LEU A 5 1.22 -10.75 -0.50
N TYR A 6 1.61 -11.69 0.35
CA TYR A 6 2.89 -11.64 1.00
C TYR A 6 3.94 -12.24 0.07
N LEU A 7 4.85 -11.40 -0.42
CA LEU A 7 5.95 -11.79 -1.29
C LEU A 7 7.13 -12.20 -0.44
N LEU A 8 7.63 -13.42 -0.64
CA LEU A 8 8.79 -13.98 0.06
C LEU A 8 9.95 -14.09 -0.91
N LEU A 9 11.09 -13.57 -0.50
CA LEU A 9 12.35 -13.54 -1.23
C LEU A 9 13.43 -14.32 -0.48
N ALA A 10 14.44 -14.81 -1.20
CA ALA A 10 15.62 -15.41 -0.59
C ALA A 10 16.28 -14.40 0.39
N PRO A 11 16.77 -14.84 1.54
CA PRO A 11 17.47 -13.95 2.46
C PRO A 11 18.79 -13.43 1.85
N PRO A 12 19.29 -12.28 2.31
CA PRO A 12 20.55 -11.72 1.83
C PRO A 12 21.70 -12.74 1.86
N GLY A 13 22.43 -12.84 0.76
CA GLY A 13 23.58 -13.76 0.64
C GLY A 13 23.21 -15.22 0.33
N ARG A 14 21.94 -15.57 0.22
CA ARG A 14 21.48 -16.89 -0.21
C ARG A 14 21.01 -16.83 -1.68
N PRO A 15 21.47 -17.76 -2.54
CA PRO A 15 21.11 -17.73 -3.98
C PRO A 15 19.67 -18.24 -4.24
N GLU A 16 19.11 -19.01 -3.31
CA GLU A 16 17.85 -19.67 -3.50
C GLU A 16 16.88 -19.44 -2.34
N LEU A 17 15.60 -19.34 -2.67
CA LEU A 17 14.51 -19.28 -1.72
C LEU A 17 14.15 -20.70 -1.25
N ALA A 18 14.37 -21.00 0.02
CA ALA A 18 14.05 -22.29 0.63
C ALA A 18 12.59 -22.29 1.19
N VAL A 19 11.62 -22.11 0.28
CA VAL A 19 10.19 -22.16 0.62
C VAL A 19 9.48 -23.11 -0.34
N ASP A 20 8.69 -24.02 0.20
CA ASP A 20 7.86 -24.95 -0.56
C ASP A 20 6.39 -24.92 -0.11
N GLN A 21 5.60 -25.85 -0.61
CA GLN A 21 4.16 -25.94 -0.31
C GLN A 21 3.84 -26.28 1.16
N SER A 22 4.83 -26.68 1.96
CA SER A 22 4.67 -26.94 3.41
C SER A 22 4.83 -25.67 4.26
N PHE A 23 5.04 -24.51 3.65
CA PHE A 23 5.22 -23.24 4.35
C PHE A 23 4.10 -22.99 5.36
N SER A 24 4.51 -22.64 6.57
CA SER A 24 3.60 -22.16 7.62
C SER A 24 4.28 -21.07 8.44
N TRP A 25 3.50 -20.16 9.01
CA TRP A 25 4.03 -19.10 9.87
C TRP A 25 4.73 -19.65 11.11
N ASP A 26 4.31 -20.82 11.61
CA ASP A 26 4.99 -21.49 12.72
C ASP A 26 6.37 -22.02 12.30
N ALA A 27 6.49 -22.56 11.10
CA ALA A 27 7.78 -22.96 10.55
C ALA A 27 8.68 -21.76 10.31
N TYR A 28 8.13 -20.71 9.70
CA TYR A 28 8.82 -19.43 9.47
C TYR A 28 9.38 -18.83 10.77
N ALA A 29 8.58 -18.82 11.85
CA ALA A 29 9.00 -18.30 13.15
C ALA A 29 10.18 -19.07 13.76
N ARG A 30 10.31 -20.37 13.47
CA ARG A 30 11.40 -21.23 13.94
C ARG A 30 12.63 -21.25 13.04
N THR A 31 12.54 -20.69 11.82
CA THR A 31 13.66 -20.64 10.90
C THR A 31 14.74 -19.71 11.44
N PRO A 32 16.02 -20.10 11.41
CA PRO A 32 17.14 -19.21 11.78
C PRO A 32 17.12 -17.91 10.98
N ASP A 33 17.54 -16.81 11.58
CA ASP A 33 17.41 -15.47 10.97
C ASP A 33 18.23 -15.33 9.67
N ASP A 34 19.36 -16.03 9.54
CA ASP A 34 20.18 -16.05 8.33
C ASP A 34 19.61 -16.93 7.20
N GLU A 35 18.62 -17.76 7.50
CA GLU A 35 17.91 -18.63 6.54
C GLU A 35 16.47 -18.16 6.29
N LYS A 36 15.98 -17.26 7.13
CA LYS A 36 14.59 -16.80 7.12
C LYS A 36 14.31 -15.97 5.85
N PRO A 37 13.33 -16.37 5.03
CA PRO A 37 12.92 -15.57 3.88
C PRO A 37 12.56 -14.15 4.29
N VAL A 38 12.94 -13.18 3.50
CA VAL A 38 12.54 -11.78 3.68
C VAL A 38 11.27 -11.54 2.90
N GLY A 39 10.29 -10.90 3.52
CA GLY A 39 9.04 -10.68 2.82
C GLY A 39 8.29 -9.44 3.28
N ALA A 40 7.40 -8.99 2.40
CA ALA A 40 6.46 -7.90 2.65
C ALA A 40 5.18 -8.11 1.85
N TYR A 41 4.13 -7.37 2.26
CA TYR A 41 2.90 -7.33 1.51
C TYR A 41 3.03 -6.43 0.28
N TYR A 42 2.54 -6.93 -0.85
CA TYR A 42 2.45 -6.20 -2.10
C TYR A 42 1.07 -6.36 -2.71
N THR A 43 0.57 -5.30 -3.32
CA THR A 43 -0.69 -5.32 -4.06
C THR A 43 -0.56 -6.19 -5.30
N LEU A 44 -1.53 -7.08 -5.51
CA LEU A 44 -1.73 -7.76 -6.77
C LEU A 44 -2.35 -6.75 -7.75
N ARG A 45 -1.50 -6.14 -8.58
CA ARG A 45 -1.93 -5.07 -9.49
C ARG A 45 -2.81 -5.60 -10.63
N ARG A 46 -2.43 -6.75 -11.19
CA ARG A 46 -3.20 -7.46 -12.21
C ARG A 46 -3.06 -8.96 -12.06
N TRP A 47 -4.10 -9.66 -12.43
CA TRP A 47 -4.10 -11.10 -12.60
C TRP A 47 -4.53 -11.46 -14.02
N ARG A 48 -3.75 -12.33 -14.66
CA ARG A 48 -4.04 -12.93 -15.96
C ARG A 48 -4.12 -14.45 -15.78
N PRO A 49 -5.32 -14.99 -15.48
CA PRO A 49 -5.50 -16.43 -15.19
C PRO A 49 -5.14 -17.33 -16.37
N GLU A 50 -5.38 -16.87 -17.60
CA GLU A 50 -5.11 -17.60 -18.83
C GLU A 50 -3.62 -17.88 -19.07
N SER A 51 -2.75 -17.00 -18.60
CA SER A 51 -1.27 -17.17 -18.65
C SER A 51 -0.66 -17.53 -17.30
N ALA A 52 -1.47 -17.63 -16.23
CA ALA A 52 -1.03 -17.81 -14.85
C ALA A 52 -0.01 -16.75 -14.39
N GLU A 53 -0.24 -15.50 -14.78
CA GLU A 53 0.64 -14.37 -14.48
C GLU A 53 -0.02 -13.37 -13.55
N ILE A 54 0.81 -12.73 -12.73
CA ILE A 54 0.42 -11.58 -11.90
C ILE A 54 1.40 -10.42 -12.13
N ASP A 55 0.88 -9.19 -11.99
CA ASP A 55 1.70 -7.99 -11.94
C ASP A 55 1.76 -7.48 -10.51
N VAL A 56 2.98 -7.20 -10.06
CA VAL A 56 3.28 -6.53 -8.79
C VAL A 56 4.13 -5.30 -9.11
N LEU A 57 3.66 -4.12 -8.70
CA LEU A 57 4.46 -2.90 -8.80
C LEU A 57 5.21 -2.70 -7.48
N MET A 58 6.51 -2.47 -7.59
CA MET A 58 7.39 -2.29 -6.45
C MET A 58 8.00 -0.88 -6.49
N VAL A 59 7.92 -0.17 -5.38
CA VAL A 59 8.61 1.12 -5.21
C VAL A 59 10.10 0.82 -5.04
N LEU A 60 10.93 1.43 -5.87
CA LEU A 60 12.37 1.38 -5.72
C LEU A 60 12.82 2.54 -4.82
N HIS A 61 13.58 2.22 -3.81
CA HIS A 61 14.15 3.20 -2.89
C HIS A 61 15.64 3.36 -3.19
N ASP A 62 16.10 4.60 -3.34
CA ASP A 62 17.53 4.88 -3.35
C ASP A 62 18.09 4.59 -1.96
N ASP A 63 18.99 3.61 -1.88
CA ASP A 63 19.64 3.18 -0.64
C ASP A 63 20.65 4.25 -0.17
N HIS A 64 20.17 5.37 0.32
CA HIS A 64 21.02 6.36 1.02
C HIS A 64 21.09 6.11 2.52
N GLY A 65 20.57 4.99 3.03
CA GLY A 65 20.52 4.65 4.45
C GLY A 65 21.20 3.33 4.79
N THR A 66 21.99 3.36 5.86
CA THR A 66 22.75 2.24 6.44
C THR A 66 21.89 1.22 7.19
N ASP A 67 20.55 1.28 7.09
CA ASP A 67 19.66 0.37 7.82
C ASP A 67 19.41 -0.91 7.01
N ALA A 68 20.30 -1.87 7.25
CA ALA A 68 20.18 -3.26 6.80
C ALA A 68 19.14 -4.06 7.62
N SER A 69 18.03 -3.46 8.05
CA SER A 69 16.99 -4.22 8.72
C SER A 69 16.35 -5.19 7.72
N PRO A 70 16.30 -6.50 8.00
CA PRO A 70 15.68 -7.49 7.12
C PRO A 70 14.20 -7.23 6.83
N THR A 71 13.55 -6.43 7.68
CA THR A 71 12.11 -6.09 7.60
C THR A 71 11.84 -4.74 6.91
N SER A 72 12.89 -3.97 6.57
CA SER A 72 12.74 -2.72 5.84
C SER A 72 12.62 -2.99 4.33
N GLY A 73 11.83 -2.20 3.62
CA GLY A 73 11.60 -2.31 2.17
C GLY A 73 12.87 -2.33 1.30
N GLY A 74 14.04 -2.04 1.86
CA GLY A 74 15.33 -2.01 1.16
C GLY A 74 15.74 -3.33 0.51
N HIS A 75 15.49 -4.50 1.14
CA HIS A 75 15.85 -5.79 0.53
C HIS A 75 15.00 -6.10 -0.70
N ALA A 76 13.69 -5.93 -0.62
CA ALA A 76 12.79 -6.18 -1.73
C ALA A 76 12.98 -5.18 -2.88
N SER A 77 13.25 -3.91 -2.58
CA SER A 77 13.59 -2.88 -3.57
C SER A 77 14.90 -3.23 -4.32
N ARG A 78 15.96 -3.63 -3.60
CA ARG A 78 17.21 -4.09 -4.22
C ARG A 78 17.01 -5.33 -5.08
N TRP A 79 16.24 -6.31 -4.58
CA TRP A 79 15.91 -7.49 -5.36
C TRP A 79 15.16 -7.09 -6.64
N ALA A 80 14.14 -6.25 -6.55
CA ALA A 80 13.34 -5.83 -7.70
C ALA A 80 14.18 -5.10 -8.76
N ALA A 81 15.16 -4.29 -8.35
CA ALA A 81 16.05 -3.57 -9.26
C ALA A 81 17.01 -4.50 -10.04
N GLN A 82 17.23 -5.72 -9.56
CA GLN A 82 18.18 -6.68 -10.14
C GLN A 82 17.50 -7.93 -10.69
N ALA A 83 16.21 -8.11 -10.44
CA ALA A 83 15.45 -9.31 -10.79
C ALA A 83 15.50 -9.60 -12.30
N THR A 84 15.68 -10.86 -12.63
CA THR A 84 15.73 -11.35 -13.99
C THR A 84 14.77 -12.51 -14.20
N VAL A 85 14.48 -12.81 -15.47
CA VAL A 85 13.65 -13.96 -15.81
C VAL A 85 14.31 -15.26 -15.33
N GLY A 86 13.57 -16.02 -14.53
CA GLY A 86 14.03 -17.26 -13.90
C GLY A 86 14.24 -17.14 -12.38
N ASP A 87 14.30 -15.92 -11.84
CA ASP A 87 14.37 -15.71 -10.39
C ASP A 87 13.09 -16.21 -9.73
N ARG A 88 13.23 -16.80 -8.55
CA ARG A 88 12.13 -17.46 -7.84
C ARG A 88 11.68 -16.62 -6.65
N VAL A 89 10.37 -16.49 -6.51
CA VAL A 89 9.70 -15.91 -5.35
C VAL A 89 8.63 -16.85 -4.84
N ALA A 90 8.24 -16.73 -3.56
CA ALA A 90 7.05 -17.39 -3.07
C ALA A 90 5.97 -16.36 -2.72
N LEU A 91 4.73 -16.74 -2.91
CA LEU A 91 3.56 -15.90 -2.65
C LEU A 91 2.68 -16.59 -1.61
N TRP A 92 2.26 -15.82 -0.61
CA TRP A 92 1.30 -16.28 0.39
C TRP A 92 0.10 -15.34 0.46
N GLY A 93 -1.10 -15.90 0.44
CA GLY A 93 -2.36 -15.15 0.37
C GLY A 93 -3.32 -15.78 -0.60
N PRO A 94 -4.28 -15.06 -1.16
CA PRO A 94 -4.47 -13.60 -1.12
C PRO A 94 -5.20 -13.08 0.13
N ARG A 95 -5.11 -11.78 0.36
CA ARG A 95 -5.90 -11.03 1.37
C ARG A 95 -6.46 -9.76 0.73
N THR A 96 -7.46 -9.15 1.38
CA THR A 96 -8.01 -7.85 0.99
C THR A 96 -8.32 -7.00 2.21
N ALA A 97 -8.20 -5.70 2.08
CA ALA A 97 -8.63 -4.70 3.05
C ALA A 97 -9.67 -3.73 2.47
N TYR A 98 -10.25 -4.04 1.34
CA TYR A 98 -11.26 -3.24 0.65
C TYR A 98 -12.63 -3.91 0.77
N ASP A 99 -13.51 -3.29 1.57
CA ASP A 99 -14.86 -3.82 1.84
C ASP A 99 -15.86 -2.65 1.97
N PRO A 100 -16.18 -1.96 0.86
CA PRO A 100 -17.13 -0.87 0.89
C PRO A 100 -18.55 -1.37 1.23
N PRO A 101 -19.31 -0.65 2.10
CA PRO A 101 -20.69 -0.96 2.35
C PRO A 101 -21.54 -1.00 1.08
N VAL A 102 -22.55 -1.86 1.08
CA VAL A 102 -23.52 -1.92 -0.02
C VAL A 102 -24.23 -0.56 -0.13
N GLY A 103 -24.30 -0.01 -1.34
CA GLY A 103 -24.90 1.30 -1.59
C GLY A 103 -23.91 2.47 -1.49
N THR A 104 -22.60 2.21 -1.37
CA THR A 104 -21.58 3.26 -1.51
C THR A 104 -21.66 3.88 -2.91
N GLU A 105 -21.79 5.21 -2.98
CA GLU A 105 -21.90 5.98 -4.23
C GLU A 105 -20.67 6.84 -4.52
N HIS A 106 -19.92 7.18 -3.48
CA HIS A 106 -18.73 8.01 -3.57
C HIS A 106 -17.55 7.34 -2.86
N PHE A 107 -16.38 7.41 -3.48
CA PHE A 107 -15.15 6.84 -2.95
C PHE A 107 -14.11 7.94 -2.74
N VAL A 108 -13.42 7.89 -1.61
CA VAL A 108 -12.23 8.69 -1.37
C VAL A 108 -11.04 7.74 -1.28
N LEU A 109 -10.07 7.92 -2.16
CA LEU A 109 -8.89 7.07 -2.21
C LEU A 109 -7.65 7.91 -1.86
N VAL A 110 -6.92 7.50 -0.82
CA VAL A 110 -5.77 8.26 -0.31
C VAL A 110 -4.53 7.36 -0.31
N ALA A 111 -3.50 7.74 -1.06
CA ALA A 111 -2.32 6.90 -1.19
C ALA A 111 -1.03 7.70 -1.39
N ASP A 112 0.08 7.15 -0.92
CA ASP A 112 1.41 7.42 -1.44
C ASP A 112 1.77 6.43 -2.56
N GLU A 113 3.02 6.43 -3.06
CA GLU A 113 3.47 5.55 -4.14
C GLU A 113 3.17 4.07 -3.85
N THR A 114 3.27 3.65 -2.60
CA THR A 114 3.09 2.25 -2.20
C THR A 114 1.64 1.80 -2.33
N GLY A 115 0.68 2.72 -2.18
CA GLY A 115 -0.76 2.48 -2.30
C GLY A 115 -1.31 2.66 -3.72
N LEU A 116 -0.57 3.29 -4.64
CA LEU A 116 -1.04 3.55 -6.01
C LEU A 116 -1.46 2.28 -6.78
N PRO A 117 -0.79 1.13 -6.67
CA PRO A 117 -1.24 -0.09 -7.33
C PRO A 117 -2.65 -0.52 -6.92
N ALA A 118 -3.00 -0.35 -5.63
CA ALA A 118 -4.34 -0.64 -5.13
C ALA A 118 -5.36 0.41 -5.59
N VAL A 119 -5.00 1.70 -5.56
CA VAL A 119 -5.83 2.78 -6.11
C VAL A 119 -6.19 2.49 -7.58
N ALA A 120 -5.21 2.13 -8.40
CA ALA A 120 -5.44 1.79 -9.80
C ALA A 120 -6.41 0.60 -9.96
N ALA A 121 -6.21 -0.48 -9.17
CA ALA A 121 -7.08 -1.64 -9.19
C ALA A 121 -8.51 -1.32 -8.69
N ILE A 122 -8.66 -0.42 -7.72
CA ILE A 122 -9.96 0.04 -7.22
C ILE A 122 -10.68 0.86 -8.30
N ILE A 123 -10.00 1.85 -8.92
CA ILE A 123 -10.58 2.68 -9.97
C ILE A 123 -11.11 1.82 -11.13
N GLU A 124 -10.37 0.83 -11.56
CA GLU A 124 -10.76 -0.08 -12.64
C GLU A 124 -12.06 -0.86 -12.34
N GLN A 125 -12.35 -1.08 -11.06
CA GLN A 125 -13.48 -1.91 -10.60
C GLN A 125 -14.57 -1.12 -9.85
N LEU A 126 -14.53 0.22 -9.86
CA LEU A 126 -15.60 1.02 -9.28
C LEU A 126 -16.95 0.67 -9.93
N PRO A 127 -18.04 0.63 -9.18
CA PRO A 127 -19.37 0.45 -9.72
C PRO A 127 -19.72 1.49 -10.81
N ASP A 128 -20.59 1.13 -11.73
CA ASP A 128 -21.09 2.08 -12.74
C ASP A 128 -21.84 3.23 -12.06
N GLY A 129 -21.50 4.45 -12.46
CA GLY A 129 -22.10 5.66 -11.90
C GLY A 129 -21.47 6.12 -10.57
N ALA A 130 -20.62 5.32 -9.94
CA ALA A 130 -19.89 5.75 -8.77
C ALA A 130 -18.90 6.90 -9.10
N THR A 131 -18.70 7.78 -8.12
CA THR A 131 -17.71 8.87 -8.21
C THR A 131 -16.54 8.63 -7.27
N ALA A 132 -15.38 9.22 -7.56
CA ALA A 132 -14.25 9.13 -6.64
C ALA A 132 -13.39 10.40 -6.65
N ASP A 133 -12.89 10.78 -5.47
CA ASP A 133 -11.81 11.72 -5.29
C ASP A 133 -10.55 10.95 -4.86
N VAL A 134 -9.49 11.08 -5.62
CA VAL A 134 -8.20 10.40 -5.40
C VAL A 134 -7.17 11.43 -4.98
N LEU A 135 -6.55 11.21 -3.85
CA LEU A 135 -5.42 11.99 -3.35
C LEU A 135 -4.18 11.10 -3.42
N ALA A 136 -3.27 11.43 -4.34
CA ALA A 136 -2.08 10.63 -4.62
C ALA A 136 -0.81 11.45 -4.38
N GLU A 137 -0.03 11.08 -3.36
CA GLU A 137 1.25 11.70 -3.07
C GLU A 137 2.38 10.93 -3.74
N VAL A 138 3.22 11.64 -4.50
CA VAL A 138 4.39 11.10 -5.19
C VAL A 138 5.57 12.05 -5.05
N ALA A 139 6.77 11.59 -5.40
CA ALA A 139 7.98 12.41 -5.31
C ALA A 139 7.85 13.71 -6.12
N ASP A 140 7.50 13.60 -7.39
CA ASP A 140 7.31 14.71 -8.30
C ASP A 140 6.41 14.30 -9.48
N ALA A 141 6.29 15.17 -10.49
CA ALA A 141 5.40 14.96 -11.63
C ALA A 141 5.84 13.79 -12.55
N SER A 142 7.11 13.38 -12.52
CA SER A 142 7.60 12.26 -13.33
C SER A 142 7.18 10.90 -12.76
N GLU A 143 6.82 10.85 -11.46
CA GLU A 143 6.33 9.65 -10.78
C GLU A 143 4.82 9.43 -10.91
N ARG A 144 4.13 10.27 -11.68
CA ARG A 144 2.70 10.04 -11.97
C ARG A 144 2.51 8.75 -12.73
N GLN A 145 1.61 7.93 -12.24
CA GLN A 145 1.22 6.70 -12.92
C GLN A 145 -0.02 6.94 -13.80
N GLU A 146 -0.12 6.18 -14.88
CA GLU A 146 -1.33 6.15 -15.69
C GLU A 146 -2.44 5.41 -14.93
N LEU A 147 -3.52 6.13 -14.62
CA LEU A 147 -4.71 5.59 -13.99
C LEU A 147 -5.84 5.53 -15.02
N ALA A 148 -6.74 4.55 -14.89
CA ALA A 148 -7.87 4.42 -15.80
C ALA A 148 -8.75 5.68 -15.75
N GLU A 149 -8.99 6.28 -16.91
CA GLU A 149 -9.90 7.41 -17.04
C GLU A 149 -11.35 6.94 -16.88
N ARG A 150 -12.03 7.47 -15.88
CA ARG A 150 -13.46 7.19 -15.63
C ARG A 150 -14.20 8.48 -15.34
N LYS A 151 -15.40 8.59 -15.92
CA LYS A 151 -16.29 9.73 -15.64
C LYS A 151 -16.62 9.77 -14.14
N GLY A 152 -16.42 10.92 -13.51
CA GLY A 152 -16.68 11.13 -12.09
C GLY A 152 -15.53 10.71 -11.18
N VAL A 153 -14.38 10.33 -11.72
CA VAL A 153 -13.14 10.13 -10.97
C VAL A 153 -12.25 11.35 -11.14
N ASN A 154 -11.90 11.99 -10.03
CA ASN A 154 -11.02 13.15 -9.97
C ASN A 154 -9.72 12.74 -9.29
N VAL A 155 -8.57 12.95 -9.95
CA VAL A 155 -7.26 12.62 -9.38
C VAL A 155 -6.50 13.90 -9.08
N ARG A 156 -6.17 14.10 -7.81
CA ARG A 156 -5.30 15.17 -7.35
C ARG A 156 -3.93 14.60 -6.99
N TRP A 157 -2.94 14.95 -7.81
CA TRP A 157 -1.55 14.61 -7.56
C TRP A 157 -0.91 15.63 -6.62
N LEU A 158 -0.22 15.14 -5.61
CA LEU A 158 0.47 15.92 -4.58
C LEU A 158 1.96 15.61 -4.67
N TYR A 159 2.78 16.63 -4.87
CA TYR A 159 4.21 16.46 -5.11
C TYR A 159 5.01 16.85 -3.88
N ARG A 160 5.90 15.97 -3.46
CA ARG A 160 6.80 16.25 -2.34
C ARG A 160 7.94 17.20 -2.70
N ASP A 161 8.28 17.31 -3.99
CA ASP A 161 9.29 18.22 -4.51
C ASP A 161 10.61 18.23 -3.72
N GLY A 162 11.14 17.03 -3.46
CA GLY A 162 12.40 16.82 -2.76
C GLY A 162 12.28 16.56 -1.25
N ALA A 163 11.09 16.65 -0.65
CA ALA A 163 10.89 16.19 0.72
C ALA A 163 10.88 14.65 0.77
N ALA A 164 11.43 14.08 1.86
CA ALA A 164 11.48 12.64 2.03
C ALA A 164 10.07 12.02 2.16
N PRO A 165 9.85 10.78 1.68
CA PRO A 165 8.59 10.08 1.85
C PRO A 165 8.16 10.00 3.31
N GLY A 166 6.85 10.18 3.59
CA GLY A 166 6.29 10.09 4.94
C GLY A 166 6.60 11.27 5.88
N THR A 167 7.32 12.31 5.41
CA THR A 167 7.64 13.48 6.23
C THR A 167 6.73 14.69 5.97
N THR A 168 5.90 14.63 4.93
CA THR A 168 5.01 15.74 4.55
C THR A 168 3.66 15.66 5.27
N THR A 169 2.86 16.73 5.11
CA THR A 169 1.45 16.76 5.52
C THR A 169 0.50 16.79 4.33
N LEU A 170 1.01 16.67 3.10
CA LEU A 170 0.27 16.88 1.86
C LEU A 170 -1.04 16.09 1.80
N LEU A 171 -1.01 14.77 2.05
CA LEU A 171 -2.20 13.92 2.03
C LEU A 171 -3.21 14.32 3.12
N SER A 172 -2.73 14.59 4.35
CA SER A 172 -3.61 14.97 5.46
C SER A 172 -4.21 16.35 5.26
N ASP A 173 -3.51 17.28 4.63
CA ASP A 173 -4.01 18.62 4.32
C ASP A 173 -4.99 18.57 3.15
N ALA A 174 -4.67 17.85 2.08
CA ALA A 174 -5.58 17.64 0.96
C ALA A 174 -6.89 16.94 1.39
N ALA A 175 -6.82 15.99 2.34
CA ALA A 175 -8.01 15.35 2.89
C ALA A 175 -8.94 16.34 3.63
N ARG A 176 -8.37 17.38 4.27
CA ARG A 176 -9.15 18.44 4.93
C ARG A 176 -9.87 19.35 3.94
N GLU A 177 -9.34 19.50 2.74
CA GLU A 177 -9.88 20.33 1.66
C GLU A 177 -11.00 19.64 0.86
N LEU A 178 -11.21 18.32 1.04
CA LEU A 178 -12.29 17.61 0.39
C LEU A 178 -13.66 18.23 0.72
N PRO A 179 -14.61 18.26 -0.21
CA PRO A 179 -15.94 18.77 0.03
C PRO A 179 -16.67 17.95 1.10
N VAL A 180 -17.76 18.50 1.64
CA VAL A 180 -18.65 17.74 2.54
C VAL A 180 -19.26 16.59 1.74
N PHE A 181 -19.24 15.38 2.32
CA PHE A 181 -19.85 14.22 1.70
C PHE A 181 -21.38 14.31 1.86
N ASP A 182 -22.09 14.38 0.76
CA ASP A 182 -23.56 14.51 0.68
C ASP A 182 -24.26 13.20 0.29
N ARG A 183 -23.48 12.11 0.18
CA ARG A 183 -23.92 10.78 -0.22
C ARG A 183 -23.14 9.69 0.53
N PRO A 184 -23.61 8.42 0.49
CA PRO A 184 -22.88 7.30 1.07
C PRO A 184 -21.45 7.22 0.54
N THR A 185 -20.48 7.44 1.42
CA THR A 185 -19.07 7.58 1.07
C THR A 185 -18.23 6.52 1.78
N TYR A 186 -17.34 5.87 1.03
CA TYR A 186 -16.33 4.97 1.56
C TYR A 186 -14.93 5.54 1.34
N LEU A 187 -14.15 5.59 2.39
CA LEU A 187 -12.77 6.06 2.34
C LEU A 187 -11.81 4.88 2.48
N TRP A 188 -10.99 4.69 1.46
CA TRP A 188 -9.89 3.74 1.47
C TRP A 188 -8.55 4.46 1.39
N GLY A 189 -7.52 3.92 2.04
CA GLY A 189 -6.16 4.43 1.85
C GLY A 189 -5.09 3.45 2.27
N GLY A 190 -3.92 3.60 1.61
CA GLY A 190 -2.72 2.83 1.88
C GLY A 190 -1.47 3.68 1.75
N GLY A 191 -0.57 3.61 2.74
CA GLY A 191 0.65 4.40 2.76
C GLY A 191 1.33 4.45 4.11
N GLU A 192 2.07 5.53 4.38
CA GLU A 192 2.81 5.71 5.64
C GLU A 192 1.88 5.75 6.88
N SER A 193 2.29 5.06 7.93
CA SER A 193 1.52 4.80 9.16
C SER A 193 0.98 6.07 9.85
N LYS A 194 1.83 7.08 10.07
CA LYS A 194 1.41 8.33 10.73
C LYS A 194 0.48 9.16 9.86
N VAL A 195 0.71 9.16 8.55
CA VAL A 195 -0.15 9.85 7.58
C VAL A 195 -1.53 9.21 7.59
N MET A 196 -1.62 7.89 7.49
CA MET A 196 -2.90 7.16 7.54
C MET A 196 -3.62 7.39 8.88
N THR A 197 -2.90 7.44 9.99
CA THR A 197 -3.47 7.75 11.32
C THR A 197 -4.05 9.17 11.38
N LYS A 198 -3.35 10.17 10.82
CA LYS A 198 -3.85 11.56 10.78
C LYS A 198 -5.12 11.67 9.93
N VAL A 199 -5.14 11.03 8.76
CA VAL A 199 -6.33 11.00 7.88
C VAL A 199 -7.49 10.31 8.60
N ARG A 200 -7.26 9.14 9.23
CA ARG A 200 -8.29 8.40 9.97
C ARG A 200 -8.92 9.26 11.07
N ARG A 201 -8.10 9.91 11.88
CA ARG A 201 -8.58 10.79 12.95
C ARG A 201 -9.45 11.91 12.38
N TYR A 202 -9.00 12.58 11.35
CA TYR A 202 -9.75 13.65 10.72
C TYR A 202 -11.11 13.18 10.17
N VAL A 203 -11.16 12.11 9.40
CA VAL A 203 -12.42 11.68 8.76
C VAL A 203 -13.42 11.13 9.77
N ARG A 204 -12.98 10.54 10.87
CA ARG A 204 -13.86 10.10 11.96
C ARG A 204 -14.36 11.26 12.79
N ASP A 205 -13.46 12.11 13.26
CA ASP A 205 -13.77 13.15 14.27
C ASP A 205 -14.45 14.37 13.64
N VAL A 206 -14.14 14.68 12.38
CA VAL A 206 -14.63 15.90 11.71
C VAL A 206 -15.65 15.58 10.62
N ARG A 207 -15.48 14.48 9.89
CA ARG A 207 -16.38 14.11 8.78
C ARG A 207 -17.47 13.12 9.19
N GLY A 208 -17.37 12.52 10.36
CA GLY A 208 -18.38 11.63 10.91
C GLY A 208 -18.50 10.27 10.20
N LEU A 209 -17.46 9.84 9.43
CA LEU A 209 -17.47 8.54 8.81
C LEU A 209 -17.36 7.43 9.87
N GLY A 210 -18.24 6.44 9.78
CA GLY A 210 -18.28 5.30 10.67
C GLY A 210 -17.12 4.32 10.45
N ARG A 211 -16.98 3.37 11.37
CA ARG A 211 -15.91 2.34 11.28
C ARG A 211 -16.02 1.51 9.99
N GLY A 212 -17.24 1.21 9.53
CA GLY A 212 -17.47 0.44 8.30
C GLY A 212 -17.22 1.24 7.01
N ASP A 213 -17.17 2.58 7.12
CA ASP A 213 -17.00 3.46 5.96
C ASP A 213 -15.52 3.82 5.70
N VAL A 214 -14.59 3.33 6.53
CA VAL A 214 -13.17 3.71 6.47
C VAL A 214 -12.28 2.50 6.58
N SER A 215 -11.47 2.26 5.55
CA SER A 215 -10.35 1.31 5.56
C SER A 215 -9.05 2.03 5.24
N LEU A 216 -8.23 2.25 6.25
CA LEU A 216 -6.91 2.87 6.11
C LEU A 216 -5.85 1.90 6.62
N VAL A 217 -4.94 1.51 5.73
CA VAL A 217 -3.91 0.50 5.99
C VAL A 217 -2.52 1.15 6.03
N ALA A 218 -1.79 0.89 7.10
CA ALA A 218 -0.38 1.27 7.17
C ALA A 218 0.44 0.26 6.36
N TYR A 219 0.96 0.68 5.21
CA TYR A 219 1.79 -0.16 4.36
C TYR A 219 3.25 -0.14 4.82
N TRP A 220 3.69 0.97 5.34
CA TRP A 220 5.05 1.16 5.83
C TRP A 220 5.13 2.22 6.94
N ARG A 221 6.29 2.31 7.57
CA ARG A 221 6.56 3.26 8.65
C ARG A 221 7.90 3.94 8.43
N HIS A 222 7.93 5.26 8.53
CA HIS A 222 9.17 6.02 8.47
C HIS A 222 10.06 5.74 9.70
N ALA A 223 11.35 5.48 9.52
CA ALA A 223 12.28 5.01 10.55
C ALA A 223 12.49 5.99 11.73
N SER A 224 12.21 7.30 11.56
CA SER A 224 12.31 8.30 12.63
C SER A 224 11.15 8.27 13.63
N THR A 225 10.25 7.29 13.53
CA THR A 225 9.12 7.13 14.44
C THR A 225 9.58 6.38 15.67
N THR A 226 9.99 7.08 16.73
CA THR A 226 10.20 6.47 18.05
C THR A 226 8.91 5.80 18.52
N ASP A 227 9.04 4.62 19.11
CA ASP A 227 7.96 3.71 19.52
C ASP A 227 6.99 4.24 20.60
N ALA A 228 7.01 5.53 20.90
CA ALA A 228 6.18 6.13 21.94
C ALA A 228 4.68 6.21 21.63
N ASP A 229 4.25 6.02 20.37
CA ASP A 229 2.83 6.14 19.96
C ASP A 229 2.20 4.80 19.52
N ALA A 230 2.87 3.66 19.72
CA ALA A 230 2.42 2.36 19.21
C ALA A 230 1.32 1.70 20.06
N ASP A 231 1.14 2.10 21.33
CA ASP A 231 0.26 1.39 22.30
C ASP A 231 -1.12 2.01 22.51
N ALA A 232 -1.51 2.97 21.74
CA ALA A 232 -2.82 3.60 21.90
C ALA A 232 -3.72 3.38 20.68
N ASN A 233 -4.12 2.14 20.38
CA ASN A 233 -5.37 1.86 19.66
C ASN A 233 -5.41 0.45 19.03
N ASP A 234 -5.51 -0.54 19.89
CA ASP A 234 -6.20 -1.81 19.58
C ASP A 234 -7.27 -2.03 20.65
N ASP A 235 -8.40 -1.31 20.52
CA ASP A 235 -9.69 -1.64 21.16
C ASP A 235 -10.84 -1.19 20.24
#